data_8f0c1227c351fe3e911c1557d1bc2872
#
_entry.id   8f0c1227c351fe3e911c1557d1bc2872
#
_cell.length_a   1.000
_cell.length_b   1.000
_cell.length_c   1.000
_cell.angle_alpha   90.00
_cell.angle_beta   90.00
_cell.angle_gamma   90.00
#
_symmetry.space_group_name_H-M   'P 1'
#
loop_
_entity.id
_entity.type
_entity.pdbx_description
1 polymer ?
#
loop_
_entity_poly.entity_id
_entity_poly.type
_entity_poly.pdbx_seq_one_letter_code
_entity_poly.pdbx_strand_id
1 'polypeptide(L)'
;MRGFEAFWSRPDATLVAPILTDDVVGHWAGTAEPVRGKVDYVGCIAALLEALPDVRLTVAESASSGDFSFVRWIMQATGRRGPFEISGIDRIHTVEGLVDENHVIVDTAAFHDRAGLPIPWAK
;
A
#
# COMPACT_ATOMS: atom_id res chain seq x y z
N MET A 1 6.10 -9.69 -9.68
CA MET A 1 5.69 -8.34 -9.28
C MET A 1 6.84 -7.34 -9.20
N ARG A 2 7.58 -7.22 -10.30
CA ARG A 2 8.75 -6.33 -10.36
C ARG A 2 8.43 -4.87 -10.06
N GLY A 3 7.34 -4.35 -10.63
CA GLY A 3 6.97 -2.97 -10.40
C GLY A 3 6.63 -2.69 -8.95
N PHE A 4 5.93 -3.60 -8.30
CA PHE A 4 5.60 -3.49 -6.88
C PHE A 4 6.85 -3.51 -6.02
N GLU A 5 7.74 -4.49 -6.25
CA GLU A 5 9.00 -4.60 -5.51
C GLU A 5 9.89 -3.37 -5.71
N ALA A 6 10.03 -2.92 -6.96
CA ALA A 6 10.86 -1.77 -7.28
C ALA A 6 10.35 -0.50 -6.57
N PHE A 7 9.04 -0.26 -6.60
CA PHE A 7 8.45 0.89 -5.93
C PHE A 7 8.70 0.83 -4.41
N TRP A 8 8.33 -0.30 -3.79
CA TRP A 8 8.34 -0.40 -2.33
C TRP A 8 9.73 -0.63 -1.73
N SER A 9 10.75 -0.90 -2.55
CA SER A 9 12.14 -0.92 -2.06
C SER A 9 12.66 0.48 -1.78
N ARG A 10 12.16 1.48 -2.52
CA ARG A 10 12.50 2.91 -2.33
C ARG A 10 11.26 3.74 -2.67
N PRO A 11 10.24 3.71 -1.81
CA PRO A 11 8.97 4.33 -2.15
C PRO A 11 9.06 5.85 -2.24
N ASP A 12 8.40 6.40 -3.27
CA ASP A 12 8.36 7.83 -3.55
C ASP A 12 6.98 8.14 -4.09
N ALA A 13 6.24 9.00 -3.40
CA ALA A 13 4.86 9.31 -3.76
C ALA A 13 4.73 9.89 -5.18
N THR A 14 5.78 10.56 -5.69
CA THR A 14 5.76 11.12 -7.06
C THR A 14 5.75 10.04 -8.14
N LEU A 15 6.11 8.80 -7.80
CA LEU A 15 6.15 7.69 -8.74
C LEU A 15 4.84 6.91 -8.81
N VAL A 16 3.85 7.25 -7.98
CA VAL A 16 2.58 6.51 -7.90
C VAL A 16 1.62 6.90 -9.01
N ALA A 17 1.41 8.20 -9.21
CA ALA A 17 0.43 8.68 -10.18
C ALA A 17 0.58 8.08 -11.58
N PRO A 18 1.81 7.93 -12.13
CA PRO A 18 1.97 7.38 -13.49
C PRO A 18 1.52 5.92 -13.66
N ILE A 19 1.39 5.17 -12.57
CA ILE A 19 0.99 3.75 -12.66
C ILE A 19 -0.48 3.51 -12.38
N LEU A 20 -1.26 4.58 -12.16
CA LEU A 20 -2.68 4.52 -11.82
C LEU A 20 -3.54 5.01 -12.97
N THR A 21 -4.76 4.46 -13.08
CA THR A 21 -5.80 5.08 -13.90
C THR A 21 -6.35 6.30 -13.18
N ASP A 22 -6.96 7.24 -13.92
CA ASP A 22 -7.52 8.45 -13.32
C ASP A 22 -8.64 8.15 -12.31
N ASP A 23 -9.39 7.07 -12.55
CA ASP A 23 -10.54 6.65 -11.73
C ASP A 23 -10.20 5.52 -10.77
N VAL A 24 -8.95 5.33 -10.44
CA VAL A 24 -8.49 4.26 -9.55
C VAL A 24 -9.27 4.22 -8.24
N VAL A 25 -9.54 3.02 -7.76
CA VAL A 25 -10.23 2.80 -6.49
C VAL A 25 -9.35 1.95 -5.58
N GLY A 26 -9.09 2.44 -4.38
CA GLY A 26 -8.36 1.70 -3.36
C GLY A 26 -9.27 1.30 -2.21
N HIS A 27 -9.34 -0.01 -1.93
CA HIS A 27 -10.05 -0.54 -0.78
C HIS A 27 -8.99 -0.85 0.28
N TRP A 28 -8.75 0.10 1.16
CA TRP A 28 -7.65 -0.01 2.11
C TRP A 28 -8.17 -0.32 3.50
N ALA A 29 -7.45 -1.19 4.19
CA ALA A 29 -7.82 -1.61 5.54
C ALA A 29 -7.99 -0.41 6.47
N GLY A 30 -9.04 -0.43 7.27
CA GLY A 30 -9.30 0.62 8.26
C GLY A 30 -10.03 1.84 7.74
N THR A 31 -10.34 1.92 6.43
CA THR A 31 -11.16 3.00 5.88
C THR A 31 -12.62 2.56 5.77
N ALA A 32 -13.54 3.46 6.14
CA ALA A 32 -14.98 3.17 6.04
C ALA A 32 -15.45 3.14 4.59
N GLU A 33 -14.86 3.99 3.74
CA GLU A 33 -15.21 4.11 2.33
C GLU A 33 -13.98 3.88 1.46
N PRO A 34 -14.15 3.38 0.24
CA PRO A 34 -13.04 3.27 -0.70
C PRO A 34 -12.43 4.63 -1.01
N VAL A 35 -11.11 4.64 -1.25
CA VAL A 35 -10.40 5.81 -1.73
C VAL A 35 -10.60 5.89 -3.24
N ARG A 36 -11.19 6.97 -3.74
CA ARG A 36 -11.54 7.10 -5.15
C ARG A 36 -10.76 8.21 -5.82
N GLY A 37 -10.22 7.88 -6.99
CA GLY A 37 -9.51 8.83 -7.82
C GLY A 37 -8.01 8.92 -7.50
N LYS A 38 -7.28 9.31 -8.53
CA LYS A 38 -5.80 9.34 -8.47
C LYS A 38 -5.27 10.30 -7.39
N VAL A 39 -5.88 11.49 -7.25
CA VAL A 39 -5.40 12.50 -6.30
C VAL A 39 -5.48 11.98 -4.87
N ASP A 40 -6.63 11.44 -4.48
CA ASP A 40 -6.84 10.93 -3.13
C ASP A 40 -5.99 9.68 -2.87
N TYR A 41 -5.85 8.82 -3.88
CA TYR A 41 -5.03 7.63 -3.78
C TYR A 41 -3.57 7.99 -3.50
N VAL A 42 -3.01 8.90 -4.28
CA VAL A 42 -1.63 9.39 -4.08
C VAL A 42 -1.49 10.04 -2.71
N GLY A 43 -2.50 10.78 -2.27
CA GLY A 43 -2.50 11.41 -0.96
C GLY A 43 -2.39 10.41 0.19
N CYS A 44 -3.03 9.26 0.06
CA CYS A 44 -2.95 8.19 1.07
C CYS A 44 -1.54 7.57 1.12
N ILE A 45 -0.92 7.34 -0.03
CA ILE A 45 0.47 6.87 -0.08
C ILE A 45 1.40 7.92 0.53
N ALA A 46 1.23 9.19 0.18
CA ALA A 46 2.04 10.27 0.74
C ALA A 46 1.92 10.34 2.27
N ALA A 47 0.72 10.16 2.80
CA ALA A 47 0.51 10.14 4.25
C ALA A 47 1.26 9.00 4.93
N LEU A 48 1.28 7.82 4.31
CA LEU A 48 2.04 6.68 4.81
C LEU A 48 3.54 6.99 4.84
N LEU A 49 4.07 7.54 3.75
CA LEU A 49 5.50 7.84 3.64
C LEU A 49 5.92 8.98 4.57
N GLU A 50 5.01 9.91 4.85
CA GLU A 50 5.27 10.98 5.82
C GLU A 50 5.32 10.42 7.25
N ALA A 51 4.39 9.54 7.59
CA ALA A 51 4.33 8.94 8.93
C ALA A 51 5.46 7.95 9.18
N LEU A 52 5.88 7.21 8.15
CA LEU A 52 6.91 6.18 8.23
C LEU A 52 7.93 6.39 7.10
N PRO A 53 8.85 7.37 7.23
CA PRO A 53 9.78 7.73 6.15
C PRO A 53 10.72 6.60 5.70
N ASP A 54 10.97 5.64 6.57
CA ASP A 54 11.86 4.49 6.27
C ASP A 54 11.10 3.24 5.85
N VAL A 55 9.77 3.35 5.59
CA VAL A 55 8.97 2.18 5.25
C VAL A 55 9.48 1.48 3.99
N ARG A 56 9.51 0.15 4.06
CA ARG A 56 9.84 -0.72 2.92
C ARG A 56 8.87 -1.89 2.93
N LEU A 57 8.44 -2.32 1.75
CA LEU A 57 7.70 -3.55 1.60
C LEU A 57 8.53 -4.52 0.77
N THR A 58 8.63 -5.75 1.25
CA THR A 58 9.29 -6.84 0.55
C THR A 58 8.23 -7.86 0.14
N VAL A 59 8.28 -8.33 -1.10
CA VAL A 59 7.36 -9.36 -1.56
C VAL A 59 7.80 -10.71 -1.01
N ALA A 60 6.95 -11.32 -0.20
CA ALA A 60 7.18 -12.67 0.33
C ALA A 60 6.70 -13.74 -0.64
N GLU A 61 5.55 -13.53 -1.27
CA GLU A 61 5.02 -14.40 -2.31
C GLU A 61 4.05 -13.62 -3.19
N SER A 62 3.89 -14.09 -4.43
CA SER A 62 2.94 -13.49 -5.35
C SER A 62 2.38 -14.52 -6.29
N ALA A 63 1.19 -14.26 -6.81
CA ALA A 63 0.52 -15.07 -7.82
C ALA A 63 -0.32 -14.17 -8.70
N SER A 64 -0.61 -14.60 -9.91
CA SER A 64 -1.43 -13.85 -10.85
C SER A 64 -2.53 -14.74 -11.40
N SER A 65 -3.67 -14.12 -11.70
CA SER A 65 -4.79 -14.78 -12.36
C SER A 65 -5.49 -13.76 -13.26
N GLY A 66 -5.33 -13.89 -14.57
CA GLY A 66 -5.82 -12.91 -15.53
C GLY A 66 -5.23 -11.53 -15.26
N ASP A 67 -6.09 -10.54 -15.11
CA ASP A 67 -5.68 -9.15 -14.83
C ASP A 67 -5.47 -8.85 -13.35
N PHE A 68 -5.54 -9.89 -12.51
CA PHE A 68 -5.35 -9.75 -11.07
C PHE A 68 -3.97 -10.25 -10.66
N SER A 69 -3.35 -9.52 -9.74
CA SER A 69 -2.13 -9.93 -9.06
C SER A 69 -2.38 -9.95 -7.56
N PHE A 70 -1.85 -10.98 -6.89
CA PHE A 70 -1.96 -11.14 -5.45
C PHE A 70 -0.55 -11.13 -4.88
N VAL A 71 -0.30 -10.23 -3.93
CA VAL A 71 1.02 -10.04 -3.36
C VAL A 71 0.92 -10.12 -1.85
N ARG A 72 1.62 -11.07 -1.24
CA ARG A 72 1.83 -11.03 0.22
C ARG A 72 3.15 -10.35 0.47
N TRP A 73 3.09 -9.27 1.21
CA TRP A 73 4.26 -8.44 1.50
C TRP A 73 4.57 -8.39 2.99
N ILE A 74 5.80 -8.03 3.29
CA ILE A 74 6.27 -7.76 4.64
C ILE A 74 6.69 -6.30 4.69
N MET A 75 6.07 -5.53 5.60
CA MET A 75 6.41 -4.14 5.84
C MET A 75 7.43 -4.05 6.95
N GLN A 76 8.47 -3.27 6.73
CA GLN A 76 9.47 -2.91 7.73
C GLN A 76 9.54 -1.40 7.82
N ALA A 77 9.48 -0.88 9.03
CA ALA A 77 9.53 0.56 9.28
C ALA A 77 9.91 0.83 10.74
N THR A 78 10.12 2.09 11.07
CA THR A 78 10.33 2.53 12.44
C THR A 78 9.16 3.41 12.86
N GLY A 79 8.40 2.94 13.82
CA GLY A 79 7.30 3.68 14.41
C GLY A 79 7.69 4.33 15.74
N ARG A 80 6.68 4.74 16.51
CA ARG A 80 6.92 5.40 17.80
C ARG A 80 7.57 4.47 18.83
N ARG A 81 7.36 3.16 18.68
CA ARG A 81 7.88 2.14 19.61
C ARG A 81 9.16 1.50 19.10
N GLY A 82 9.76 2.03 18.05
CA GLY A 82 10.97 1.51 17.43
C GLY A 82 10.69 0.73 16.17
N PRO A 83 11.69 -0.02 15.66
CA PRO A 83 11.51 -0.82 14.45
C PRO A 83 10.42 -1.87 14.62
N PHE A 84 9.63 -2.08 13.57
CA PHE A 84 8.60 -3.10 13.58
C PHE A 84 8.45 -3.75 12.21
N GLU A 85 7.81 -4.91 12.20
CA GLU A 85 7.52 -5.66 11.00
C GLU A 85 6.08 -6.16 11.06
N ILE A 86 5.39 -6.09 9.92
CA ILE A 86 4.02 -6.58 9.80
C ILE A 86 3.80 -7.05 8.37
N SER A 87 2.98 -8.07 8.17
CA SER A 87 2.66 -8.55 6.83
C SER A 87 1.24 -8.16 6.43
N GLY A 88 1.03 -8.11 5.12
CA GLY A 88 -0.29 -7.86 4.55
C GLY A 88 -0.38 -8.42 3.15
N ILE A 89 -1.53 -8.21 2.53
CA ILE A 89 -1.83 -8.71 1.19
C ILE A 89 -2.44 -7.58 0.37
N ASP A 90 -1.96 -7.47 -0.88
CA ASP A 90 -2.57 -6.63 -1.91
C ASP A 90 -3.18 -7.51 -3.00
N ARG A 91 -4.42 -7.22 -3.37
CA ARG A 91 -5.00 -7.71 -4.62
C ARG A 91 -5.06 -6.52 -5.57
N ILE A 92 -4.37 -6.63 -6.70
CA ILE A 92 -4.20 -5.53 -7.65
C ILE A 92 -4.84 -5.92 -8.97
N HIS A 93 -5.74 -5.08 -9.47
CA HIS A 93 -6.31 -5.20 -10.81
C HIS A 93 -5.69 -4.17 -11.73
N THR A 94 -5.34 -4.58 -12.95
CA THR A 94 -4.76 -3.68 -13.94
C THR A 94 -5.58 -3.67 -15.23
N VAL A 95 -5.56 -2.52 -15.89
CA VAL A 95 -6.15 -2.30 -17.22
C VAL A 95 -5.08 -1.61 -18.05
N GLU A 96 -4.69 -2.23 -19.17
CA GLU A 96 -3.66 -1.69 -20.07
C GLU A 96 -2.36 -1.34 -19.33
N GLY A 97 -2.00 -2.15 -18.36
CA GLY A 97 -0.77 -1.97 -17.59
C GLY A 97 -0.87 -0.98 -16.44
N LEU A 98 -2.03 -0.33 -16.24
CA LEU A 98 -2.25 0.61 -15.16
C LEU A 98 -3.13 0.00 -14.07
N VAL A 99 -2.90 0.37 -12.83
CA VAL A 99 -3.72 -0.08 -11.70
C VAL A 99 -5.01 0.73 -11.68
N ASP A 100 -6.15 0.05 -11.74
CA ASP A 100 -7.47 0.68 -11.62
C ASP A 100 -8.18 0.34 -10.31
N GLU A 101 -7.76 -0.72 -9.62
CA GLU A 101 -8.33 -1.09 -8.34
C GLU A 101 -7.32 -1.91 -7.55
N ASN A 102 -7.26 -1.67 -6.23
CA ASN A 102 -6.56 -2.59 -5.35
C ASN A 102 -7.32 -2.78 -4.03
N HIS A 103 -7.10 -3.94 -3.41
CA HIS A 103 -7.54 -4.25 -2.06
C HIS A 103 -6.31 -4.47 -1.21
N VAL A 104 -6.22 -3.74 -0.10
CA VAL A 104 -5.14 -3.89 0.87
C VAL A 104 -5.72 -4.49 2.14
N ILE A 105 -5.20 -5.65 2.52
CA ILE A 105 -5.63 -6.36 3.72
C ILE A 105 -4.44 -6.42 4.67
N VAL A 106 -4.60 -5.80 5.82
CA VAL A 106 -3.59 -5.82 6.88
C VAL A 106 -4.31 -5.79 8.22
N ASP A 107 -3.72 -6.43 9.22
CA ASP A 107 -4.25 -6.38 10.58
C ASP A 107 -4.00 -4.98 11.15
N THR A 108 -5.04 -4.17 11.18
CA THR A 108 -4.95 -2.77 11.62
C THR A 108 -4.67 -2.65 13.12
N ALA A 109 -5.14 -3.61 13.91
CA ALA A 109 -4.85 -3.64 15.34
C ALA A 109 -3.37 -3.93 15.59
N ALA A 110 -2.81 -4.88 14.86
CA ALA A 110 -1.39 -5.20 14.94
C ALA A 110 -0.53 -4.02 14.48
N PHE A 111 -0.94 -3.33 13.41
CA PHE A 111 -0.25 -2.12 12.97
C PHE A 111 -0.22 -1.07 14.08
N HIS A 112 -1.39 -0.76 14.63
CA HIS A 112 -1.51 0.24 15.69
C HIS A 112 -0.64 -0.12 16.90
N ASP A 113 -0.65 -1.39 17.30
CA ASP A 113 0.13 -1.86 18.44
C ASP A 113 1.63 -1.73 18.19
N ARG A 114 2.10 -2.22 17.05
CA ARG A 114 3.54 -2.27 16.75
C ARG A 114 4.11 -0.91 16.36
N ALA A 115 3.40 -0.15 15.56
CA ALA A 115 3.84 1.17 15.12
C ALA A 115 3.65 2.24 16.19
N GLY A 116 2.70 2.06 17.10
CA GLY A 116 2.37 3.03 18.13
C GLY A 116 1.71 4.28 17.61
N LEU A 117 1.09 4.21 16.42
CA LEU A 117 0.37 5.32 15.80
C LEU A 117 -0.84 4.81 15.02
N PRO A 118 -1.80 5.69 14.71
CA PRO A 118 -2.95 5.30 13.91
C PRO A 118 -2.55 5.01 12.47
N ILE A 119 -3.43 4.31 11.75
CA ILE A 119 -3.21 4.01 10.34
C ILE A 119 -3.08 5.33 9.57
N PRO A 120 -1.94 5.58 8.88
CA PRO A 120 -1.69 6.89 8.27
C PRO A 120 -2.62 7.24 7.12
N TRP A 121 -3.14 6.24 6.40
CA TRP A 121 -4.01 6.47 5.25
C TRP A 121 -5.48 6.61 5.62
N ALA A 122 -5.87 6.26 6.83
CA ALA A 122 -7.24 6.44 7.30
C ALA A 122 -7.47 7.89 7.70
N LYS A 123 -8.62 8.44 7.29
CA LYS A 123 -9.00 9.81 7.64
C LYS A 123 -9.97 9.82 8.80
#